data_7d13205f581afd9d5440b07bfc6861de
#
_entry.id   7d13205f581afd9d5440b07bfc6861de
#
_cell.length_a   1.000
_cell.length_b   1.000
_cell.length_c   1.000
_cell.angle_alpha   90.00
_cell.angle_beta   90.00
_cell.angle_gamma   90.00
#
_symmetry.space_group_name_H-M   'P 1'
#
loop_
_entity.id
_entity.type
_entity.pdbx_description
1 polymer ?
#
loop_
_entity_poly.entity_id
_entity_poly.type
_entity_poly.pdbx_seq_one_letter_code
_entity_poly.pdbx_strand_id
1 'polypeptide(L)'
;MTNDKEADERQSFIAEARREQIIEATIATLDEIGYVNASLAQIAKRAGISTPLISYHFSDKNDLINQTLTTLLSEANAYVTERLKEGSTAREKLRIFIEARLAYQGTHSKHNVALIEIVFNARTPDNVPYYKLSDDGEDPVVYALEQLLTEGQASGEFREFDIHAMASAIQGAIGEYLADQYLIAIVSLETYCAEIFEIFDRATKADRR
;
A
#
# COMPACT_ATOMS: atom_id res chain seq x y z
N MET A 1 -22.12 -36.17 -4.62
CA MET A 1 -21.87 -35.05 -3.68
C MET A 1 -20.40 -34.59 -3.59
N THR A 2 -19.40 -35.47 -3.71
CA THR A 2 -17.97 -35.09 -3.74
C THR A 2 -17.55 -34.43 -5.05
N ASN A 3 -18.07 -34.87 -6.18
CA ASN A 3 -17.66 -34.36 -7.51
C ASN A 3 -18.18 -32.96 -7.82
N ASP A 4 -19.34 -32.56 -7.27
CA ASP A 4 -19.91 -31.22 -7.46
C ASP A 4 -19.13 -30.18 -6.65
N LYS A 5 -18.63 -30.56 -5.47
CA LYS A 5 -17.84 -29.68 -4.60
C LYS A 5 -16.45 -29.38 -5.18
N GLU A 6 -15.81 -30.43 -5.76
CA GLU A 6 -14.52 -30.24 -6.44
C GLU A 6 -14.63 -29.43 -7.74
N ALA A 7 -15.74 -29.53 -8.45
CA ALA A 7 -16.02 -28.71 -9.64
C ALA A 7 -16.24 -27.23 -9.27
N ASP A 8 -16.97 -26.96 -8.19
CA ASP A 8 -17.24 -25.61 -7.69
C ASP A 8 -15.97 -24.95 -7.14
N GLU A 9 -15.14 -25.67 -6.38
CA GLU A 9 -13.83 -25.19 -5.89
C GLU A 9 -12.87 -24.87 -7.05
N ARG A 10 -12.86 -25.70 -8.09
CA ARG A 10 -12.04 -25.47 -9.29
C ARG A 10 -12.52 -24.25 -10.07
N GLN A 11 -13.82 -24.05 -10.19
CA GLN A 11 -14.39 -22.88 -10.87
C GLN A 11 -14.10 -21.59 -10.10
N SER A 12 -14.21 -21.61 -8.78
CA SER A 12 -13.83 -20.49 -7.89
C SER A 12 -12.36 -20.14 -8.05
N PHE A 13 -11.45 -21.12 -8.03
CA PHE A 13 -10.02 -20.90 -8.22
C PHE A 13 -9.69 -20.27 -9.59
N ILE A 14 -10.35 -20.75 -10.66
CA ILE A 14 -10.15 -20.17 -12.01
C ILE A 14 -10.66 -18.72 -12.06
N ALA A 15 -11.79 -18.43 -11.40
CA ALA A 15 -12.35 -17.08 -11.33
C ALA A 15 -11.41 -16.14 -10.58
N GLU A 16 -10.84 -16.57 -9.45
CA GLU A 16 -9.91 -15.78 -8.65
C GLU A 16 -8.61 -15.49 -9.43
N ALA A 17 -7.98 -16.50 -10.00
CA ALA A 17 -6.79 -16.31 -10.83
C ALA A 17 -7.04 -15.35 -12.01
N ARG A 18 -8.26 -15.33 -12.54
CA ARG A 18 -8.64 -14.38 -13.59
C ARG A 18 -8.77 -12.95 -13.06
N ARG A 19 -9.33 -12.78 -11.86
CA ARG A 19 -9.42 -11.46 -11.21
C ARG A 19 -8.03 -10.90 -10.93
N GLU A 20 -7.12 -11.71 -10.38
CA GLU A 20 -5.72 -11.33 -10.17
C GLU A 20 -5.04 -10.91 -11.47
N GLN A 21 -5.20 -11.68 -12.56
CA GLN A 21 -4.65 -11.33 -13.88
C GLN A 21 -5.16 -9.97 -14.37
N ILE A 22 -6.44 -9.65 -14.15
CA ILE A 22 -7.03 -8.37 -14.56
C ILE A 22 -6.49 -7.23 -13.68
N ILE A 23 -6.35 -7.43 -12.37
CA ILE A 23 -5.78 -6.46 -11.43
C ILE A 23 -4.32 -6.15 -11.80
N GLU A 24 -3.49 -7.16 -12.05
CA GLU A 24 -2.10 -6.99 -12.49
C GLU A 24 -2.01 -6.20 -13.81
N ALA A 25 -2.88 -6.52 -14.77
CA ALA A 25 -2.94 -5.75 -16.02
C ALA A 25 -3.40 -4.31 -15.80
N THR A 26 -4.26 -4.06 -14.80
CA THR A 26 -4.69 -2.72 -14.40
C THR A 26 -3.52 -1.93 -13.81
N ILE A 27 -2.78 -2.52 -12.87
CA ILE A 27 -1.58 -1.91 -12.27
C ILE A 27 -0.57 -1.53 -13.35
N ALA A 28 -0.26 -2.46 -14.24
CA ALA A 28 0.68 -2.19 -15.34
C ALA A 28 0.16 -1.15 -16.35
N THR A 29 -1.15 -1.02 -16.52
CA THR A 29 -1.76 0.00 -17.40
C THR A 29 -1.70 1.37 -16.73
N LEU A 30 -1.99 1.46 -15.43
CA LEU A 30 -1.87 2.70 -14.67
C LEU A 30 -0.43 3.22 -14.63
N ASP A 31 0.54 2.32 -14.44
CA ASP A 31 1.96 2.65 -14.46
C ASP A 31 2.40 3.24 -15.82
N GLU A 32 1.95 2.66 -16.93
CA GLU A 32 2.45 3.04 -18.26
C GLU A 32 1.75 4.27 -18.84
N ILE A 33 0.42 4.41 -18.69
CA ILE A 33 -0.36 5.45 -19.36
C ILE A 33 -1.21 6.32 -18.44
N GLY A 34 -1.15 6.09 -17.14
CA GLY A 34 -1.87 6.84 -16.12
C GLY A 34 -3.37 6.55 -16.06
N TYR A 35 -4.02 6.99 -14.99
CA TYR A 35 -5.44 6.74 -14.70
C TYR A 35 -6.38 7.28 -15.77
N VAL A 36 -6.13 8.51 -16.25
CA VAL A 36 -7.02 9.23 -17.18
C VAL A 36 -7.11 8.47 -18.51
N ASN A 37 -5.99 7.91 -18.97
CA ASN A 37 -5.93 7.20 -20.24
C ASN A 37 -6.29 5.71 -20.12
N ALA A 38 -6.29 5.14 -18.92
CA ALA A 38 -6.62 3.74 -18.71
C ALA A 38 -8.11 3.48 -18.95
N SER A 39 -8.43 2.61 -19.92
CA SER A 39 -9.78 2.14 -20.22
C SER A 39 -9.89 0.63 -20.08
N LEU A 40 -11.10 0.11 -19.87
CA LEU A 40 -11.32 -1.35 -19.81
C LEU A 40 -10.82 -2.06 -21.06
N ALA A 41 -10.90 -1.42 -22.24
CA ALA A 41 -10.39 -1.99 -23.49
C ALA A 41 -8.85 -2.11 -23.50
N GLN A 42 -8.13 -1.13 -22.95
CA GLN A 42 -6.68 -1.18 -22.85
C GLN A 42 -6.21 -2.20 -21.82
N ILE A 43 -6.90 -2.28 -20.68
CA ILE A 43 -6.65 -3.28 -19.64
C ILE A 43 -6.91 -4.68 -20.21
N ALA A 44 -8.03 -4.89 -20.92
CA ALA A 44 -8.35 -6.17 -21.56
C ALA A 44 -7.27 -6.60 -22.57
N LYS A 45 -6.82 -5.65 -23.41
CA LYS A 45 -5.73 -5.89 -24.37
C LYS A 45 -4.45 -6.31 -23.66
N ARG A 46 -4.08 -5.65 -22.58
CA ARG A 46 -2.88 -5.98 -21.78
C ARG A 46 -3.01 -7.34 -21.09
N ALA A 47 -4.18 -7.63 -20.52
CA ALA A 47 -4.47 -8.92 -19.89
C ALA A 47 -4.59 -10.08 -20.90
N GLY A 48 -4.61 -9.80 -22.21
CA GLY A 48 -4.79 -10.83 -23.25
C GLY A 48 -6.19 -11.45 -23.26
N ILE A 49 -7.22 -10.68 -22.86
CA ILE A 49 -8.62 -11.12 -22.77
C ILE A 49 -9.57 -10.16 -23.49
N SER A 50 -10.85 -10.52 -23.59
CA SER A 50 -11.87 -9.63 -24.13
C SER A 50 -12.44 -8.69 -23.08
N THR A 51 -12.87 -7.48 -23.49
CA THR A 51 -13.55 -6.52 -22.59
C THR A 51 -14.80 -7.10 -21.93
N PRO A 52 -15.67 -7.89 -22.62
CA PRO A 52 -16.79 -8.55 -21.97
C PRO A 52 -16.38 -9.50 -20.82
N LEU A 53 -15.18 -10.10 -20.89
CA LEU A 53 -14.69 -10.94 -19.80
C LEU A 53 -14.31 -10.13 -18.58
N ILE A 54 -13.78 -8.90 -18.75
CA ILE A 54 -13.58 -7.98 -17.60
C ILE A 54 -14.96 -7.66 -16.98
N SER A 55 -15.97 -7.31 -17.79
CA SER A 55 -17.31 -6.98 -17.30
C SER A 55 -18.04 -8.17 -16.63
N TYR A 56 -17.59 -9.38 -16.84
CA TYR A 56 -18.05 -10.54 -16.09
C TYR A 56 -17.52 -10.57 -14.65
N HIS A 57 -16.29 -10.08 -14.43
CA HIS A 57 -15.61 -10.11 -13.12
C HIS A 57 -15.76 -8.80 -12.32
N PHE A 58 -15.95 -7.66 -13.00
CA PHE A 58 -16.03 -6.32 -12.41
C PHE A 58 -17.21 -5.58 -13.04
N SER A 59 -18.05 -4.96 -12.22
CA SER A 59 -19.26 -4.29 -12.68
C SER A 59 -18.98 -3.11 -13.61
N ASP A 60 -17.93 -2.36 -13.34
CA ASP A 60 -17.47 -1.23 -14.14
C ASP A 60 -15.98 -0.90 -13.87
N LYS A 61 -15.49 0.21 -14.47
CA LYS A 61 -14.12 0.67 -14.23
C LYS A 61 -13.88 1.05 -12.77
N ASN A 62 -14.86 1.64 -12.09
CA ASN A 62 -14.67 2.08 -10.70
C ASN A 62 -14.56 0.88 -9.76
N ASP A 63 -15.36 -0.16 -9.96
CA ASP A 63 -15.26 -1.40 -9.22
C ASP A 63 -13.87 -2.05 -9.41
N LEU A 64 -13.40 -2.15 -10.65
CA LEU A 64 -12.04 -2.66 -10.92
C LEU A 64 -10.96 -1.82 -10.23
N ILE A 65 -11.06 -0.50 -10.28
CA ILE A 65 -10.10 0.41 -9.62
C ILE A 65 -10.15 0.26 -8.09
N ASN A 66 -11.34 0.16 -7.50
CA ASN A 66 -11.48 -0.04 -6.06
C ASN A 66 -10.86 -1.37 -5.61
N GLN A 67 -11.09 -2.45 -6.35
CA GLN A 67 -10.49 -3.74 -6.03
C GLN A 67 -8.98 -3.74 -6.25
N THR A 68 -8.48 -3.04 -7.27
CA THR A 68 -7.04 -2.82 -7.48
C THR A 68 -6.44 -2.05 -6.30
N LEU A 69 -7.08 -0.98 -5.83
CA LEU A 69 -6.64 -0.21 -4.66
C LEU A 69 -6.58 -1.10 -3.40
N THR A 70 -7.64 -1.87 -3.14
CA THR A 70 -7.69 -2.81 -2.00
C THR A 70 -6.57 -3.83 -2.06
N THR A 71 -6.28 -4.39 -3.24
CA THR A 71 -5.16 -5.33 -3.44
C THR A 71 -3.82 -4.67 -3.13
N LEU A 72 -3.55 -3.48 -3.69
CA LEU A 72 -2.31 -2.72 -3.46
C LEU A 72 -2.07 -2.45 -1.97
N LEU A 73 -3.11 -2.00 -1.25
CA LEU A 73 -3.02 -1.73 0.18
C LEU A 73 -2.84 -3.00 1.00
N SER A 74 -3.58 -4.07 0.70
CA SER A 74 -3.49 -5.33 1.43
C SER A 74 -2.14 -6.02 1.26
N GLU A 75 -1.54 -6.01 0.08
CA GLU A 75 -0.22 -6.58 -0.18
C GLU A 75 0.89 -5.80 0.54
N ALA A 76 0.85 -4.47 0.47
CA ALA A 76 1.79 -3.62 1.20
C ALA A 76 1.69 -3.85 2.72
N ASN A 77 0.45 -3.95 3.25
CA ASN A 77 0.22 -4.24 4.66
C ASN A 77 0.72 -5.63 5.08
N ALA A 78 0.42 -6.66 4.28
CA ALA A 78 0.88 -8.02 4.55
C ALA A 78 2.42 -8.09 4.61
N TYR A 79 3.10 -7.43 3.66
CA TYR A 79 4.54 -7.36 3.61
C TYR A 79 5.16 -6.72 4.87
N VAL A 80 4.59 -5.62 5.35
CA VAL A 80 5.05 -4.92 6.56
C VAL A 80 4.73 -5.73 7.82
N THR A 81 3.49 -6.20 7.94
CA THR A 81 3.02 -6.93 9.12
C THR A 81 3.82 -8.21 9.37
N GLU A 82 4.18 -8.94 8.31
CA GLU A 82 5.00 -10.14 8.46
C GLU A 82 6.37 -9.82 9.05
N ARG A 83 7.01 -8.73 8.60
CA ARG A 83 8.32 -8.30 9.10
C ARG A 83 8.28 -7.74 10.51
N LEU A 84 7.20 -7.08 10.90
CA LEU A 84 7.04 -6.56 12.26
C LEU A 84 7.08 -7.64 13.35
N LYS A 85 6.79 -8.90 12.98
CA LYS A 85 6.90 -10.05 13.90
C LYS A 85 8.35 -10.35 14.35
N GLU A 86 9.32 -9.86 13.59
CA GLU A 86 10.75 -10.05 13.90
C GLU A 86 11.25 -9.11 15.00
N GLY A 87 10.52 -7.99 15.24
CA GLY A 87 10.92 -7.00 16.25
C GLY A 87 10.41 -7.37 17.64
N SER A 88 11.31 -7.29 18.65
CA SER A 88 11.03 -7.60 20.05
C SER A 88 10.73 -6.34 20.88
N THR A 89 11.24 -5.19 20.47
CA THR A 89 11.06 -3.89 21.15
C THR A 89 10.33 -2.91 20.24
N ALA A 90 9.71 -1.88 20.80
CA ALA A 90 9.04 -0.84 20.03
C ALA A 90 10.03 -0.12 19.07
N ARG A 91 11.26 0.10 19.53
CA ARG A 91 12.33 0.69 18.73
C ARG A 91 12.73 -0.20 17.54
N GLU A 92 12.87 -1.51 17.75
CA GLU A 92 13.14 -2.47 16.67
C GLU A 92 11.99 -2.52 15.67
N LYS A 93 10.75 -2.58 16.15
CA LYS A 93 9.56 -2.55 15.30
C LYS A 93 9.47 -1.26 14.48
N LEU A 94 9.81 -0.09 15.04
CA LEU A 94 9.86 1.17 14.31
C LEU A 94 10.88 1.14 13.17
N ARG A 95 12.09 0.60 13.44
CA ARG A 95 13.10 0.39 12.41
C ARG A 95 12.55 -0.51 11.29
N ILE A 96 12.05 -1.67 11.66
CA ILE A 96 11.51 -2.66 10.72
C ILE A 96 10.36 -2.06 9.89
N PHE A 97 9.49 -1.26 10.51
CA PHE A 97 8.40 -0.60 9.82
C PHE A 97 8.92 0.32 8.70
N ILE A 98 9.86 1.21 9.03
CA ILE A 98 10.44 2.15 8.06
C ILE A 98 11.17 1.39 6.95
N GLU A 99 12.02 0.41 7.32
CA GLU A 99 12.77 -0.43 6.37
C GLU A 99 11.84 -1.22 5.45
N ALA A 100 10.82 -1.88 6.00
CA ALA A 100 9.88 -2.67 5.23
C ALA A 100 9.04 -1.81 4.27
N ARG A 101 8.58 -0.65 4.72
CA ARG A 101 7.82 0.29 3.86
C ARG A 101 8.65 0.77 2.68
N LEU A 102 9.86 1.24 2.94
CA LEU A 102 10.76 1.73 1.88
C LEU A 102 11.23 0.59 0.96
N ALA A 103 11.52 -0.61 1.50
CA ALA A 103 11.90 -1.77 0.70
C ALA A 103 10.76 -2.26 -0.20
N TYR A 104 9.51 -2.30 0.31
CA TYR A 104 8.34 -2.63 -0.50
C TYR A 104 8.20 -1.67 -1.67
N GLN A 105 8.28 -0.39 -1.38
CA GLN A 105 8.20 0.67 -2.37
C GLN A 105 9.30 0.57 -3.44
N GLY A 106 10.55 0.34 -3.03
CA GLY A 106 11.69 0.19 -3.94
C GLY A 106 11.59 -1.04 -4.85
N THR A 107 10.96 -2.13 -4.36
CA THR A 107 10.81 -3.37 -5.13
C THR A 107 9.52 -3.46 -5.94
N HIS A 108 8.49 -2.67 -5.59
CA HIS A 108 7.17 -2.66 -6.23
C HIS A 108 6.84 -1.28 -6.83
N SER A 109 7.76 -0.71 -7.62
CA SER A 109 7.61 0.64 -8.19
C SER A 109 6.30 0.84 -8.96
N LYS A 110 5.88 -0.16 -9.77
CA LYS A 110 4.61 -0.10 -10.52
C LYS A 110 3.39 -0.03 -9.61
N HIS A 111 3.40 -0.74 -8.47
CA HIS A 111 2.33 -0.71 -7.48
C HIS A 111 2.20 0.68 -6.87
N ASN A 112 3.33 1.34 -6.59
CA ASN A 112 3.34 2.69 -6.06
C ASN A 112 2.81 3.72 -7.06
N VAL A 113 3.26 3.65 -8.33
CA VAL A 113 2.74 4.54 -9.38
C VAL A 113 1.24 4.33 -9.55
N ALA A 114 0.77 3.08 -9.61
CA ALA A 114 -0.65 2.76 -9.71
C ALA A 114 -1.44 3.28 -8.50
N LEU A 115 -0.91 3.14 -7.28
CA LEU A 115 -1.53 3.67 -6.06
C LEU A 115 -1.68 5.19 -6.13
N ILE A 116 -0.61 5.92 -6.48
CA ILE A 116 -0.61 7.37 -6.64
C ILE A 116 -1.62 7.79 -7.72
N GLU A 117 -1.61 7.13 -8.88
CA GLU A 117 -2.55 7.40 -9.96
C GLU A 117 -4.00 7.21 -9.53
N ILE A 118 -4.32 6.17 -8.75
CA ILE A 118 -5.66 5.96 -8.23
C ILE A 118 -6.02 7.05 -7.20
N VAL A 119 -5.19 7.26 -6.19
CA VAL A 119 -5.50 8.16 -5.07
C VAL A 119 -5.75 9.60 -5.55
N PHE A 120 -4.94 10.09 -6.48
CA PHE A 120 -5.05 11.49 -6.94
C PHE A 120 -6.05 11.70 -8.07
N ASN A 121 -6.34 10.69 -8.89
CA ASN A 121 -7.19 10.85 -10.07
C ASN A 121 -8.56 10.18 -9.96
N ALA A 122 -8.72 9.11 -9.14
CA ALA A 122 -10.02 8.47 -8.97
C ALA A 122 -10.97 9.32 -8.13
N ARG A 123 -12.27 9.09 -8.34
CA ARG A 123 -13.34 9.77 -7.64
C ARG A 123 -14.44 8.79 -7.29
N THR A 124 -15.11 9.04 -6.16
CA THR A 124 -16.31 8.30 -5.76
C THR A 124 -17.47 8.58 -6.74
N PRO A 125 -18.56 7.81 -6.69
CA PRO A 125 -19.78 8.11 -7.44
C PRO A 125 -20.31 9.53 -7.19
N ASP A 126 -20.12 10.07 -5.99
CA ASP A 126 -20.48 11.43 -5.60
C ASP A 126 -19.44 12.49 -6.01
N ASN A 127 -18.50 12.11 -6.89
CA ASN A 127 -17.45 12.98 -7.42
C ASN A 127 -16.46 13.51 -6.36
N VAL A 128 -16.32 12.84 -5.24
CA VAL A 128 -15.29 13.16 -4.21
C VAL A 128 -13.96 12.53 -4.62
N PRO A 129 -12.86 13.31 -4.71
CA PRO A 129 -11.53 12.75 -4.97
C PRO A 129 -11.09 11.78 -3.87
N TYR A 130 -10.44 10.66 -4.22
CA TYR A 130 -10.01 9.67 -3.24
C TYR A 130 -9.04 10.23 -2.20
N TYR A 131 -8.13 11.14 -2.57
CA TYR A 131 -7.25 11.79 -1.60
C TYR A 131 -7.97 12.69 -0.57
N LYS A 132 -9.28 12.93 -0.74
CA LYS A 132 -10.14 13.68 0.20
C LYS A 132 -11.05 12.78 1.02
N LEU A 133 -11.05 11.49 0.74
CA LEU A 133 -11.78 10.57 1.60
C LEU A 133 -11.08 10.58 2.95
N SER A 134 -11.85 10.85 4.00
CA SER A 134 -11.35 10.65 5.36
C SER A 134 -11.08 9.16 5.50
N ASP A 135 -9.85 8.86 5.80
CA ASP A 135 -9.50 7.53 6.27
C ASP A 135 -10.02 7.44 7.71
N ASP A 136 -11.21 6.88 7.90
CA ASP A 136 -11.84 6.76 9.22
C ASP A 136 -11.08 5.75 10.13
N GLY A 137 -9.75 5.63 9.93
CA GLY A 137 -8.85 4.74 10.67
C GLY A 137 -8.77 3.33 10.07
N GLU A 138 -9.17 3.16 8.81
CA GLU A 138 -9.21 1.86 8.14
C GLU A 138 -7.93 1.51 7.36
N ASP A 139 -6.93 2.40 7.25
CA ASP A 139 -5.64 2.00 6.66
C ASP A 139 -4.89 1.08 7.65
N PRO A 140 -4.81 -0.23 7.37
CA PRO A 140 -4.19 -1.18 8.30
C PRO A 140 -2.70 -0.87 8.57
N VAL A 141 -2.02 -0.20 7.64
CA VAL A 141 -0.60 0.17 7.79
C VAL A 141 -0.46 1.35 8.73
N VAL A 142 -1.33 2.36 8.62
CA VAL A 142 -1.36 3.50 9.55
C VAL A 142 -1.71 2.99 10.95
N TYR A 143 -2.74 2.18 11.06
CA TYR A 143 -3.15 1.58 12.33
C TYR A 143 -2.02 0.78 12.99
N ALA A 144 -1.30 -0.06 12.24
CA ALA A 144 -0.17 -0.82 12.76
C ALA A 144 0.95 0.08 13.29
N LEU A 145 1.23 1.21 12.62
CA LEU A 145 2.20 2.19 13.09
C LEU A 145 1.75 2.88 14.38
N GLU A 146 0.50 3.31 14.44
CA GLU A 146 -0.05 3.95 15.65
C GLU A 146 -0.06 3.02 16.86
N GLN A 147 -0.39 1.74 16.67
CA GLN A 147 -0.32 0.73 17.72
C GLN A 147 1.14 0.55 18.20
N LEU A 148 2.09 0.44 17.30
CA LEU A 148 3.51 0.34 17.62
C LEU A 148 4.00 1.55 18.44
N LEU A 149 3.63 2.76 18.04
CA LEU A 149 3.99 4.00 18.75
C LEU A 149 3.35 4.05 20.13
N THR A 150 2.09 3.63 20.25
CA THR A 150 1.36 3.53 21.52
C THR A 150 2.00 2.51 22.46
N GLU A 151 2.35 1.32 21.97
CA GLU A 151 3.08 0.30 22.73
C GLU A 151 4.42 0.83 23.24
N GLY A 152 5.16 1.58 22.39
CA GLY A 152 6.43 2.18 22.75
C GLY A 152 6.33 3.22 23.87
N GLN A 153 5.29 4.03 23.88
CA GLN A 153 5.02 4.96 24.98
C GLN A 153 4.61 4.20 26.27
N ALA A 154 3.73 3.21 26.15
CA ALA A 154 3.28 2.42 27.28
C ALA A 154 4.42 1.62 27.95
N SER A 155 5.39 1.14 27.17
CA SER A 155 6.60 0.45 27.68
C SER A 155 7.68 1.41 28.24
N GLY A 156 7.56 2.70 27.99
CA GLY A 156 8.55 3.71 28.36
C GLY A 156 9.80 3.72 27.44
N GLU A 157 9.79 3.02 26.33
CA GLU A 157 10.83 3.11 25.30
C GLU A 157 10.76 4.45 24.56
N PHE A 158 9.52 4.95 24.34
CA PHE A 158 9.28 6.23 23.70
C PHE A 158 8.83 7.27 24.71
N ARG A 159 9.21 8.52 24.46
CA ARG A 159 8.70 9.68 25.20
C ARG A 159 7.25 9.97 24.84
N GLU A 160 6.59 10.82 25.58
CA GLU A 160 5.27 11.36 25.25
C GLU A 160 5.34 12.25 23.99
N PHE A 161 4.46 12.00 23.05
CA PHE A 161 4.16 12.80 21.85
C PHE A 161 2.75 12.46 21.35
N ASP A 162 2.19 13.28 20.47
CA ASP A 162 0.93 12.96 19.81
C ASP A 162 1.16 11.84 18.77
N ILE A 163 0.47 10.71 18.95
CA ILE A 163 0.62 9.50 18.14
C ILE A 163 0.28 9.77 16.67
N HIS A 164 -0.83 10.47 16.41
CA HIS A 164 -1.29 10.72 15.04
C HIS A 164 -0.34 11.67 14.31
N ALA A 165 0.15 12.71 14.98
CA ALA A 165 1.15 13.62 14.42
C ALA A 165 2.46 12.91 14.08
N MET A 166 2.94 12.03 14.98
CA MET A 166 4.16 11.26 14.74
C MET A 166 3.98 10.25 13.61
N ALA A 167 2.88 9.50 13.59
CA ALA A 167 2.56 8.56 12.52
C ALA A 167 2.47 9.26 11.16
N SER A 168 1.78 10.41 11.11
CA SER A 168 1.67 11.23 9.89
C SER A 168 3.04 11.72 9.40
N ALA A 169 3.92 12.16 10.30
CA ALA A 169 5.27 12.61 9.95
C ALA A 169 6.12 11.46 9.38
N ILE A 170 6.07 10.28 10.00
CA ILE A 170 6.77 9.08 9.53
C ILE A 170 6.26 8.67 8.14
N GLN A 171 4.95 8.60 7.95
CA GLN A 171 4.34 8.25 6.66
C GLN A 171 4.67 9.27 5.58
N GLY A 172 4.64 10.56 5.90
CA GLY A 172 5.03 11.63 4.99
C GLY A 172 6.48 11.49 4.53
N ALA A 173 7.41 11.25 5.46
CA ALA A 173 8.81 11.04 5.12
C ALA A 173 9.04 9.80 4.24
N ILE A 174 8.32 8.69 4.51
CA ILE A 174 8.39 7.48 3.68
C ILE A 174 7.84 7.76 2.27
N GLY A 175 6.70 8.46 2.18
CA GLY A 175 6.04 8.78 0.90
C GLY A 175 6.86 9.71 0.02
N GLU A 176 7.58 10.67 0.60
CA GLU A 176 8.38 11.67 -0.12
C GLU A 176 9.46 11.05 -0.99
N TYR A 177 10.15 10.01 -0.51
CA TYR A 177 11.21 9.37 -1.28
C TYR A 177 10.74 8.90 -2.65
N LEU A 178 9.51 8.44 -2.76
CA LEU A 178 8.97 7.94 -4.05
C LEU A 178 8.37 9.04 -4.92
N ALA A 179 7.90 10.10 -4.29
CA ALA A 179 7.29 11.22 -5.00
C ALA A 179 8.33 12.11 -5.67
N ASP A 180 9.57 12.12 -5.15
CA ASP A 180 10.64 13.02 -5.61
C ASP A 180 11.69 12.28 -6.45
N GLN A 181 11.58 12.40 -7.78
CA GLN A 181 12.54 11.83 -8.74
C GLN A 181 13.96 12.41 -8.59
N TYR A 182 14.08 13.66 -8.13
CA TYR A 182 15.39 14.25 -7.87
C TYR A 182 16.04 13.61 -6.64
N LEU A 183 15.28 13.39 -5.58
CA LEU A 183 15.76 12.72 -4.37
C LEU A 183 16.23 11.28 -4.67
N ILE A 184 15.44 10.51 -5.42
CA ILE A 184 15.82 9.16 -5.87
C ILE A 184 17.14 9.16 -6.67
N ALA A 185 17.38 10.20 -7.47
CA ALA A 185 18.58 10.29 -8.32
C ALA A 185 19.86 10.58 -7.53
N ILE A 186 19.75 11.23 -6.35
CA ILE A 186 20.93 11.70 -5.60
C ILE A 186 21.15 10.98 -4.26
N VAL A 187 20.14 10.30 -3.72
CA VAL A 187 20.21 9.57 -2.45
C VAL A 187 19.77 8.13 -2.66
N SER A 188 20.60 7.17 -2.30
CA SER A 188 20.19 5.75 -2.39
C SER A 188 19.09 5.43 -1.38
N LEU A 189 18.26 4.42 -1.67
CA LEU A 189 17.20 3.96 -0.79
C LEU A 189 17.75 3.57 0.60
N GLU A 190 18.91 2.91 0.64
CA GLU A 190 19.56 2.48 1.87
C GLU A 190 20.00 3.67 2.71
N THR A 191 20.59 4.69 2.08
CA THR A 191 20.98 5.92 2.78
C THR A 191 19.77 6.65 3.32
N TYR A 192 18.72 6.81 2.50
CA TYR A 192 17.49 7.48 2.92
C TYR A 192 16.83 6.75 4.09
N CYS A 193 16.74 5.42 4.02
CA CYS A 193 16.17 4.58 5.07
C CYS A 193 16.92 4.75 6.40
N ALA A 194 18.26 4.73 6.36
CA ALA A 194 19.09 4.91 7.57
C ALA A 194 18.90 6.29 8.20
N GLU A 195 18.89 7.34 7.39
CA GLU A 195 18.69 8.72 7.87
C GLU A 195 17.29 8.94 8.45
N ILE A 196 16.24 8.46 7.77
CA ILE A 196 14.86 8.57 8.27
C ILE A 196 14.69 7.82 9.59
N PHE A 197 15.24 6.59 9.69
CA PHE A 197 15.20 5.87 10.95
C PHE A 197 15.91 6.64 12.06
N GLU A 198 17.11 7.16 11.83
CA GLU A 198 17.87 7.91 12.83
C GLU A 198 17.14 9.17 13.31
N ILE A 199 16.46 9.90 12.40
CA ILE A 199 15.64 11.07 12.73
C ILE A 199 14.50 10.66 13.67
N PHE A 200 13.73 9.64 13.32
CA PHE A 200 12.58 9.23 14.13
C PHE A 200 12.98 8.48 15.40
N ASP A 201 14.08 7.73 15.40
CA ASP A 201 14.65 7.15 16.62
C ASP A 201 14.97 8.22 17.66
N ARG A 202 15.66 9.28 17.24
CA ARG A 202 15.94 10.42 18.12
C ARG A 202 14.69 11.18 18.55
N ALA A 203 13.73 11.34 17.64
CA ALA A 203 12.48 12.05 17.93
C ALA A 203 11.57 11.29 18.90
N THR A 204 11.60 9.95 18.89
CA THR A 204 10.72 9.11 19.73
C THR A 204 11.36 8.67 21.04
N LYS A 205 12.70 8.60 21.11
CA LYS A 205 13.42 8.05 22.25
C LYS A 205 13.08 8.75 23.56
N ALA A 206 12.82 7.96 24.61
CA ALA A 206 12.68 8.48 25.95
C ALA A 206 14.01 9.00 26.50
N ASP A 207 14.00 10.13 27.21
CA ASP A 207 15.17 10.60 27.92
C ASP A 207 15.58 9.56 28.99
N ARG A 208 16.85 9.20 29.00
CA ARG A 208 17.36 8.37 30.11
C ARG A 208 17.26 9.17 31.40
N ARG A 209 16.38 8.73 32.29
CA ARG A 209 16.40 9.21 33.68
C ARG A 209 17.62 8.68 34.42
#